data_dd9129651aed0a11f926c10d3593590d
#
_entry.id   dd9129651aed0a11f926c10d3593590d
#
_cell.length_a   1.000
_cell.length_b   1.000
_cell.length_c   1.000
_cell.angle_alpha   90.00
_cell.angle_beta   90.00
_cell.angle_gamma   90.00
#
_symmetry.space_group_name_H-M   'P 1'
#
loop_
_entity.id
_entity.type
_entity.pdbx_description
1 polymer ?
#
loop_
_entity_poly.entity_id
_entity_poly.type
_entity_poly.pdbx_seq_one_letter_code
_entity_poly.pdbx_strand_id
1 'polypeptide(L)'
;MKIIKSAFPLVIALFLTYAMNQNWGTIPPIGKLFSPFHGFWMNAESPESGEPTEETLQIAGLHQPVQVVYDEMGVPHVFAQDDHDLYLAQGYLTAKDRLWQMEFQTHFAGGRISEIVGEKGIASDLFQRRMGSVYGAEKSFEGMQQDPAAKMALEAYSDGVNAYIGSLSERQLPLEYKLLNYRPEPWTPIKSALFLKNMSFVLASGTDDLKMTNILRKYGREVAEDLFPNYPFQESPIIPVGSPVDFKPVPIPAAPADFTGLGSSMSTPEKDPNIGSNNWSVSGNKTVSGLPILANDPHLTLSLPSIWYQMQLVAPGVNVYGSTMPGTPNVIIGFNKNVAWGVTNVGSDVLDWYQVKFKDASKQEYWHDGKWKKTTMRIETFKVKGKKDMVDTIFFTHHGPVVYLSHEKPFRSNIPVGHALRWIAHEKSQELTTFYQLNRAKNYEDYKKALTFYSAPAQNFVFASNEGDIALWVNGKFPLKSKLQGKYLLDGTNAAADWQGFIPQAHNPHVLNPVRGFVSSANQFSTDPSY
;
A
#
# COMPACT_ATOMS: atom_id res chain seq x y z
N MET A 1 -44.84 -16.93 47.87
CA MET A 1 -44.42 -15.52 47.79
C MET A 1 -42.93 -15.27 48.09
N LYS A 2 -42.29 -15.86 49.12
CA LYS A 2 -40.86 -15.64 49.42
C LYS A 2 -39.92 -16.15 48.31
N ILE A 3 -40.18 -17.30 47.72
CA ILE A 3 -39.36 -17.88 46.62
C ILE A 3 -39.40 -17.00 45.37
N ILE A 4 -40.55 -16.42 45.00
CA ILE A 4 -40.69 -15.54 43.85
C ILE A 4 -39.91 -14.22 44.05
N LYS A 5 -39.92 -13.70 45.30
CA LYS A 5 -39.16 -12.48 45.65
C LYS A 5 -37.65 -12.68 45.59
N SER A 6 -37.13 -13.89 45.81
CA SER A 6 -35.72 -14.23 45.71
C SER A 6 -35.29 -14.64 44.30
N ALA A 7 -36.21 -15.24 43.51
CA ALA A 7 -35.93 -15.63 42.13
C ALA A 7 -35.87 -14.42 41.18
N PHE A 8 -36.68 -13.38 41.42
CA PHE A 8 -36.73 -12.20 40.54
C PHE A 8 -35.40 -11.46 40.40
N PRO A 9 -34.66 -11.10 41.48
CA PRO A 9 -33.35 -10.49 41.34
C PRO A 9 -32.32 -11.38 40.61
N LEU A 10 -32.39 -12.70 40.84
CA LEU A 10 -31.52 -13.65 40.17
C LEU A 10 -31.77 -13.67 38.65
N VAL A 11 -33.03 -13.70 38.23
CA VAL A 11 -33.42 -13.65 36.81
C VAL A 11 -32.97 -12.34 36.17
N ILE A 12 -33.12 -11.20 36.87
CA ILE A 12 -32.65 -9.91 36.39
C ILE A 12 -31.10 -9.92 36.26
N ALA A 13 -30.40 -10.42 37.24
CA ALA A 13 -28.93 -10.51 37.20
C ALA A 13 -28.47 -11.37 36.03
N LEU A 14 -29.04 -12.54 35.83
CA LEU A 14 -28.73 -13.41 34.70
C LEU A 14 -29.07 -12.76 33.35
N PHE A 15 -30.20 -12.07 33.24
CA PHE A 15 -30.61 -11.35 32.04
C PHE A 15 -29.64 -10.19 31.77
N LEU A 16 -29.29 -9.38 32.76
CA LEU A 16 -28.33 -8.28 32.60
C LEU A 16 -26.95 -8.81 32.22
N THR A 17 -26.47 -9.88 32.87
CA THR A 17 -25.22 -10.52 32.52
C THR A 17 -25.20 -10.98 31.08
N TYR A 18 -26.29 -11.66 30.63
CA TYR A 18 -26.44 -12.06 29.24
C TYR A 18 -26.48 -10.86 28.30
N ALA A 19 -27.33 -9.87 28.57
CA ALA A 19 -27.50 -8.69 27.75
C ALA A 19 -26.21 -7.87 27.62
N MET A 20 -25.46 -7.68 28.71
CA MET A 20 -24.19 -6.97 28.70
C MET A 20 -23.09 -7.71 27.92
N ASN A 21 -23.21 -9.01 27.72
CA ASN A 21 -22.24 -9.80 26.95
C ASN A 21 -22.63 -10.00 25.47
N GLN A 22 -23.70 -9.36 25.00
CA GLN A 22 -24.14 -9.38 23.60
C GLN A 22 -23.88 -8.04 22.91
N ASN A 23 -23.72 -8.08 21.57
CA ASN A 23 -23.71 -6.88 20.75
C ASN A 23 -25.16 -6.38 20.56
N TRP A 24 -25.42 -5.11 20.80
CA TRP A 24 -26.70 -4.45 20.56
C TRP A 24 -26.54 -3.40 19.44
N GLY A 25 -26.76 -3.83 18.21
CA GLY A 25 -26.51 -2.98 17.04
C GLY A 25 -25.04 -2.55 16.98
N THR A 26 -24.75 -1.26 17.21
CA THR A 26 -23.39 -0.70 17.23
C THR A 26 -22.76 -0.69 18.62
N ILE A 27 -23.49 -1.06 19.66
CA ILE A 27 -22.97 -1.10 21.03
C ILE A 27 -22.20 -2.40 21.21
N PRO A 28 -20.91 -2.35 21.58
CA PRO A 28 -20.10 -3.53 21.85
C PRO A 28 -20.60 -4.29 23.10
N PRO A 29 -20.12 -5.53 23.34
CA PRO A 29 -20.49 -6.29 24.55
C PRO A 29 -19.85 -5.67 25.80
N ILE A 30 -20.54 -4.71 26.38
CA ILE A 30 -20.08 -3.89 27.51
C ILE A 30 -19.57 -4.75 28.68
N GLY A 31 -20.23 -5.88 28.95
CA GLY A 31 -19.82 -6.80 30.01
C GLY A 31 -18.44 -7.39 29.77
N LYS A 32 -18.11 -7.73 28.52
CA LYS A 32 -16.77 -8.19 28.14
C LYS A 32 -15.75 -7.06 28.27
N LEU A 33 -16.12 -5.84 27.86
CA LEU A 33 -15.26 -4.68 27.92
C LEU A 33 -14.87 -4.34 29.36
N PHE A 34 -15.84 -4.33 30.29
CA PHE A 34 -15.61 -3.99 31.68
C PHE A 34 -15.22 -5.17 32.58
N SER A 35 -15.04 -6.36 32.02
CA SER A 35 -14.54 -7.52 32.80
C SER A 35 -13.20 -7.18 33.45
N PRO A 36 -13.05 -7.33 34.78
CA PRO A 36 -11.76 -7.06 35.44
C PRO A 36 -10.68 -8.09 35.09
N PHE A 37 -11.07 -9.24 34.51
CA PHE A 37 -10.13 -10.33 34.20
C PHE A 37 -9.74 -10.37 32.72
N HIS A 38 -10.57 -9.83 31.82
CA HIS A 38 -10.39 -9.96 30.36
C HIS A 38 -10.70 -8.68 29.61
N GLY A 39 -11.21 -7.64 30.30
CA GLY A 39 -11.64 -6.39 29.68
C GLY A 39 -10.50 -5.40 29.44
N PHE A 40 -10.88 -4.13 29.22
CA PHE A 40 -9.94 -3.06 28.88
C PHE A 40 -8.94 -2.74 29.97
N TRP A 41 -9.25 -3.01 31.24
CA TRP A 41 -8.32 -2.83 32.35
C TRP A 41 -7.02 -3.59 32.14
N MET A 42 -7.10 -4.79 31.57
CA MET A 42 -5.93 -5.60 31.28
C MET A 42 -5.05 -5.01 30.15
N ASN A 43 -5.61 -4.17 29.31
CA ASN A 43 -4.87 -3.43 28.29
C ASN A 43 -4.29 -2.11 28.82
N ALA A 44 -4.86 -1.58 29.93
CA ALA A 44 -4.42 -0.37 30.58
C ALA A 44 -3.36 -0.64 31.67
N GLU A 45 -3.21 -1.89 32.14
CA GLU A 45 -2.13 -2.26 33.05
C GLU A 45 -0.80 -2.11 32.31
N SER A 46 -0.03 -1.10 32.68
CA SER A 46 1.38 -1.03 32.30
C SER A 46 2.08 -2.22 32.96
N PRO A 47 3.03 -2.90 32.26
CA PRO A 47 4.02 -3.70 32.97
C PRO A 47 4.59 -2.82 34.08
N GLU A 48 4.66 -3.35 35.29
CA GLU A 48 5.24 -2.60 36.41
C GLU A 48 6.53 -1.95 35.92
N SER A 49 6.71 -0.67 36.21
CA SER A 49 7.90 0.10 35.90
C SER A 49 9.07 -0.43 36.74
N GLY A 50 9.52 -1.61 36.40
CA GLY A 50 10.67 -2.31 36.92
C GLY A 50 11.74 -2.42 35.84
N GLU A 51 12.97 -2.64 36.24
CA GLU A 51 14.13 -2.83 35.39
C GLU A 51 13.85 -3.75 34.18
N PRO A 52 14.58 -3.60 33.05
CA PRO A 52 14.40 -4.45 31.88
C PRO A 52 14.47 -5.91 32.28
N THR A 53 13.34 -6.57 32.28
CA THR A 53 13.24 -7.99 32.60
C THR A 53 13.75 -8.78 31.40
N GLU A 54 14.77 -9.61 31.62
CA GLU A 54 15.17 -10.64 30.67
C GLU A 54 14.02 -11.66 30.55
N GLU A 55 13.42 -11.77 29.39
CA GLU A 55 12.36 -12.72 29.11
C GLU A 55 12.86 -13.75 28.08
N THR A 56 12.67 -15.04 28.36
CA THR A 56 12.94 -16.11 27.40
C THR A 56 11.63 -16.69 26.88
N LEU A 57 11.36 -16.54 25.59
CA LEU A 57 10.18 -17.07 24.93
C LEU A 57 10.54 -18.31 24.12
N GLN A 58 9.68 -19.33 24.18
CA GLN A 58 9.75 -20.48 23.28
C GLN A 58 8.83 -20.26 22.09
N ILE A 59 9.42 -19.92 20.95
CA ILE A 59 8.68 -19.64 19.71
C ILE A 59 8.88 -20.80 18.74
N ALA A 60 7.80 -21.45 18.36
CA ALA A 60 7.85 -22.54 17.40
C ALA A 60 8.33 -22.04 16.02
N GLY A 61 9.13 -22.85 15.35
CA GLY A 61 9.64 -22.54 14.00
C GLY A 61 11.04 -21.92 13.98
N LEU A 62 11.57 -21.41 15.09
CA LEU A 62 12.97 -20.97 15.14
C LEU A 62 13.94 -22.15 15.01
N HIS A 63 14.97 -21.98 14.19
CA HIS A 63 16.06 -22.94 14.03
C HIS A 63 17.08 -22.81 15.17
N GLN A 64 17.34 -21.56 15.58
CA GLN A 64 18.33 -21.22 16.60
C GLN A 64 17.83 -20.08 17.50
N PRO A 65 18.48 -19.86 18.66
CA PRO A 65 18.13 -18.73 19.53
C PRO A 65 18.31 -17.40 18.83
N VAL A 66 17.31 -16.53 18.95
CA VAL A 66 17.34 -15.14 18.52
C VAL A 66 17.38 -14.24 19.73
N GLN A 67 18.30 -13.28 19.75
CA GLN A 67 18.38 -12.27 20.79
C GLN A 67 17.66 -11.01 20.32
N VAL A 68 16.83 -10.41 21.18
CA VAL A 68 16.19 -9.12 20.95
C VAL A 68 16.56 -8.19 22.10
N VAL A 69 17.07 -7.02 21.75
CA VAL A 69 17.41 -5.97 22.71
C VAL A 69 16.59 -4.74 22.37
N TYR A 70 15.95 -4.15 23.35
CA TYR A 70 15.25 -2.87 23.18
C TYR A 70 16.14 -1.74 23.68
N ASP A 71 16.26 -0.69 22.89
CA ASP A 71 16.94 0.53 23.31
C ASP A 71 16.04 1.42 24.20
N GLU A 72 16.57 2.57 24.61
CA GLU A 72 15.86 3.54 25.47
C GLU A 72 14.60 4.15 24.81
N MET A 73 14.49 4.06 23.48
CA MET A 73 13.32 4.48 22.71
C MET A 73 12.31 3.34 22.50
N GLY A 74 12.61 2.15 23.01
CA GLY A 74 11.78 0.95 22.79
C GLY A 74 11.91 0.35 21.40
N VAL A 75 12.96 0.71 20.64
CA VAL A 75 13.19 0.14 19.31
C VAL A 75 13.83 -1.25 19.45
N PRO A 76 13.26 -2.31 18.83
CA PRO A 76 13.84 -3.63 18.88
C PRO A 76 15.05 -3.78 17.95
N HIS A 77 16.13 -4.32 18.50
CA HIS A 77 17.33 -4.74 17.78
C HIS A 77 17.35 -6.27 17.78
N VAL A 78 17.22 -6.88 16.61
CA VAL A 78 17.07 -8.32 16.41
C VAL A 78 18.36 -8.92 15.90
N PHE A 79 18.89 -9.92 16.61
CA PHE A 79 20.12 -10.65 16.27
C PHE A 79 19.81 -12.12 16.04
N ALA A 80 19.86 -12.58 14.80
CA ALA A 80 19.60 -13.95 14.38
C ALA A 80 20.84 -14.59 13.75
N GLN A 81 20.85 -15.92 13.62
CA GLN A 81 21.93 -16.68 13.02
C GLN A 81 21.68 -17.01 11.54
N ASP A 82 20.44 -16.83 11.08
CA ASP A 82 20.06 -16.96 9.67
C ASP A 82 18.90 -16.01 9.31
N ASP A 83 18.61 -15.92 8.02
CA ASP A 83 17.56 -15.04 7.49
C ASP A 83 16.15 -15.52 7.87
N HIS A 84 15.91 -16.82 7.94
CA HIS A 84 14.61 -17.37 8.32
C HIS A 84 14.22 -16.89 9.72
N ASP A 85 15.10 -17.12 10.70
CA ASP A 85 14.85 -16.75 12.09
C ASP A 85 14.78 -15.23 12.27
N LEU A 86 15.55 -14.46 11.46
CA LEU A 86 15.49 -13.00 11.43
C LEU A 86 14.08 -12.51 11.06
N TYR A 87 13.51 -13.03 9.96
CA TYR A 87 12.20 -12.60 9.51
C TYR A 87 11.05 -13.18 10.33
N LEU A 88 11.22 -14.38 10.89
CA LEU A 88 10.27 -14.91 11.87
C LEU A 88 10.19 -14.02 13.11
N ALA A 89 11.34 -13.63 13.66
CA ALA A 89 11.39 -12.71 14.80
C ALA A 89 10.82 -11.33 14.44
N GLN A 90 11.11 -10.80 13.24
CA GLN A 90 10.51 -9.56 12.76
C GLN A 90 8.98 -9.65 12.74
N GLY A 91 8.42 -10.73 12.20
CA GLY A 91 6.97 -10.95 12.16
C GLY A 91 6.34 -11.02 13.55
N TYR A 92 6.96 -11.77 14.46
CA TYR A 92 6.51 -11.90 15.84
C TYR A 92 6.46 -10.55 16.56
N LEU A 93 7.57 -9.80 16.54
CA LEU A 93 7.68 -8.50 17.20
C LEU A 93 6.75 -7.45 16.61
N THR A 94 6.64 -7.43 15.28
CA THR A 94 5.70 -6.51 14.61
C THR A 94 4.26 -6.83 15.00
N ALA A 95 3.88 -8.09 15.07
CA ALA A 95 2.55 -8.50 15.51
C ALA A 95 2.31 -8.17 16.98
N LYS A 96 3.31 -8.37 17.84
CA LYS A 96 3.23 -8.02 19.27
C LYS A 96 2.80 -6.58 19.49
N ASP A 97 3.32 -5.65 18.68
CA ASP A 97 3.09 -4.22 18.85
C ASP A 97 2.00 -3.65 17.91
N ARG A 98 1.69 -4.31 16.80
CA ARG A 98 0.91 -3.73 15.69
C ARG A 98 -0.17 -4.67 15.11
N LEU A 99 -0.52 -5.79 15.76
CA LEU A 99 -1.40 -6.81 15.18
C LEU A 99 -2.72 -6.24 14.64
N TRP A 100 -3.41 -5.42 15.44
CA TRP A 100 -4.65 -4.80 15.01
C TRP A 100 -4.48 -3.93 13.75
N GLN A 101 -3.46 -3.08 13.73
CA GLN A 101 -3.15 -2.24 12.58
C GLN A 101 -2.89 -3.06 11.31
N MET A 102 -2.09 -4.13 11.43
CA MET A 102 -1.78 -5.03 10.32
C MET A 102 -3.06 -5.68 9.77
N GLU A 103 -3.86 -6.25 10.64
CA GLU A 103 -5.08 -6.96 10.23
C GLU A 103 -6.13 -6.01 9.66
N PHE A 104 -6.37 -4.87 10.30
CA PHE A 104 -7.36 -3.90 9.83
C PHE A 104 -7.03 -3.37 8.43
N GLN A 105 -5.77 -3.05 8.16
CA GLN A 105 -5.33 -2.60 6.83
C GLN A 105 -5.53 -3.66 5.75
N THR A 106 -5.28 -4.92 6.07
CA THR A 106 -5.50 -6.02 5.11
C THR A 106 -6.99 -6.36 4.93
N HIS A 107 -7.81 -6.21 5.96
CA HIS A 107 -9.28 -6.29 5.83
C HIS A 107 -9.81 -5.17 4.95
N PHE A 108 -9.34 -3.93 5.15
CA PHE A 108 -9.72 -2.78 4.32
C PHE A 108 -9.33 -3.01 2.86
N ALA A 109 -8.06 -3.32 2.58
CA ALA A 109 -7.57 -3.56 1.21
C ALA A 109 -8.26 -4.78 0.57
N GLY A 110 -8.54 -5.81 1.36
CA GLY A 110 -9.22 -7.02 0.90
C GLY A 110 -10.73 -6.88 0.70
N GLY A 111 -11.33 -5.70 1.04
CA GLY A 111 -12.78 -5.52 0.98
C GLY A 111 -13.49 -6.51 1.92
N ARG A 112 -13.11 -6.51 3.22
CA ARG A 112 -13.58 -7.44 4.25
C ARG A 112 -13.99 -6.75 5.56
N ILE A 113 -14.15 -5.42 5.55
CA ILE A 113 -14.54 -4.64 6.73
C ILE A 113 -15.94 -5.05 7.22
N SER A 114 -16.85 -5.46 6.33
CA SER A 114 -18.20 -5.92 6.68
C SER A 114 -18.18 -7.19 7.55
N GLU A 115 -17.13 -7.98 7.52
CA GLU A 115 -16.94 -9.13 8.44
C GLU A 115 -16.83 -8.67 9.90
N ILE A 116 -16.35 -7.44 10.13
CA ILE A 116 -16.11 -6.86 11.45
C ILE A 116 -17.24 -5.94 11.87
N VAL A 117 -17.67 -5.01 10.98
CA VAL A 117 -18.63 -3.93 11.34
C VAL A 117 -20.04 -4.11 10.73
N GLY A 118 -20.29 -5.21 10.01
CA GLY A 118 -21.58 -5.51 9.40
C GLY A 118 -21.90 -4.62 8.19
N GLU A 119 -23.17 -4.33 7.96
CA GLU A 119 -23.67 -3.61 6.78
C GLU A 119 -22.98 -2.29 6.47
N LYS A 120 -22.47 -1.60 7.48
CA LYS A 120 -21.75 -0.31 7.31
C LYS A 120 -20.47 -0.44 6.48
N GLY A 121 -19.88 -1.64 6.45
CA GLY A 121 -18.67 -1.94 5.68
C GLY A 121 -18.93 -2.25 4.20
N ILE A 122 -20.15 -2.66 3.82
CA ILE A 122 -20.44 -3.24 2.49
C ILE A 122 -20.04 -2.31 1.34
N ALA A 123 -20.38 -1.02 1.42
CA ALA A 123 -20.07 -0.09 0.33
C ALA A 123 -18.57 0.08 0.12
N SER A 124 -17.79 0.10 1.19
CA SER A 124 -16.33 0.13 1.15
C SER A 124 -15.76 -1.17 0.59
N ASP A 125 -16.30 -2.31 1.02
CA ASP A 125 -15.81 -3.63 0.60
C ASP A 125 -16.07 -3.86 -0.89
N LEU A 126 -17.29 -3.55 -1.38
CA LEU A 126 -17.62 -3.58 -2.79
C LEU A 126 -16.64 -2.72 -3.61
N PHE A 127 -16.39 -1.50 -3.15
CA PHE A 127 -15.47 -0.58 -3.81
C PHE A 127 -14.06 -1.16 -3.92
N GLN A 128 -13.48 -1.65 -2.82
CA GLN A 128 -12.13 -2.21 -2.80
C GLN A 128 -12.00 -3.45 -3.70
N ARG A 129 -13.00 -4.36 -3.67
CA ARG A 129 -13.00 -5.56 -4.53
C ARG A 129 -13.13 -5.19 -6.00
N ARG A 130 -14.02 -4.25 -6.33
CA ARG A 130 -14.23 -3.76 -7.69
C ARG A 130 -13.06 -2.94 -8.23
N MET A 131 -12.33 -2.21 -7.38
CA MET A 131 -11.03 -1.60 -7.75
C MET A 131 -9.95 -2.65 -8.06
N GLY A 132 -10.20 -3.92 -7.75
CA GLY A 132 -9.28 -5.01 -8.05
C GLY A 132 -8.13 -5.15 -7.06
N SER A 133 -8.27 -4.69 -5.82
CA SER A 133 -7.22 -4.79 -4.80
C SER A 133 -6.81 -6.24 -4.55
N VAL A 134 -7.78 -7.17 -4.41
CA VAL A 134 -7.50 -8.60 -4.25
C VAL A 134 -6.88 -9.20 -5.50
N TYR A 135 -7.42 -8.88 -6.69
CA TYR A 135 -6.85 -9.31 -7.96
C TYR A 135 -5.38 -8.87 -8.12
N GLY A 136 -5.09 -7.61 -7.80
CA GLY A 136 -3.72 -7.08 -7.82
C GLY A 136 -2.82 -7.75 -6.78
N ALA A 137 -3.34 -8.07 -5.58
CA ALA A 137 -2.58 -8.78 -4.56
C ALA A 137 -2.23 -10.21 -4.98
N GLU A 138 -3.14 -10.94 -5.63
CA GLU A 138 -2.88 -12.26 -6.20
C GLU A 138 -1.76 -12.20 -7.25
N LYS A 139 -1.78 -11.17 -8.13
CA LYS A 139 -0.72 -10.96 -9.13
C LYS A 139 0.64 -10.63 -8.51
N SER A 140 0.66 -9.76 -7.51
CA SER A 140 1.91 -9.47 -6.79
C SER A 140 2.43 -10.68 -6.03
N PHE A 141 1.54 -11.45 -5.40
CA PHE A 141 1.93 -12.67 -4.71
C PHE A 141 2.56 -13.70 -5.65
N GLU A 142 1.99 -13.89 -6.87
CA GLU A 142 2.62 -14.71 -7.93
C GLU A 142 4.04 -14.21 -8.27
N GLY A 143 4.27 -12.89 -8.25
CA GLY A 143 5.58 -12.29 -8.51
C GLY A 143 6.57 -12.53 -7.38
N MET A 144 6.15 -12.28 -6.15
CA MET A 144 6.96 -12.43 -4.94
C MET A 144 7.47 -13.87 -4.74
N GLN A 145 6.74 -14.86 -5.24
CA GLN A 145 7.14 -16.27 -5.17
C GLN A 145 8.25 -16.67 -6.15
N GLN A 146 8.62 -15.79 -7.09
CA GLN A 146 9.64 -16.09 -8.08
C GLN A 146 11.07 -15.97 -7.54
N ASP A 147 11.26 -15.17 -6.48
CA ASP A 147 12.54 -15.05 -5.79
C ASP A 147 12.52 -15.93 -4.52
N PRO A 148 13.33 -16.98 -4.44
CA PRO A 148 13.35 -17.87 -3.28
C PRO A 148 13.65 -17.18 -1.95
N ALA A 149 14.51 -16.15 -1.95
CA ALA A 149 14.87 -15.43 -0.74
C ALA A 149 13.74 -14.52 -0.25
N ALA A 150 13.10 -13.78 -1.16
CA ALA A 150 11.93 -12.96 -0.83
C ALA A 150 10.74 -13.85 -0.39
N LYS A 151 10.54 -15.00 -1.04
CA LYS A 151 9.55 -15.99 -0.63
C LYS A 151 9.78 -16.49 0.78
N MET A 152 10.99 -16.93 1.08
CA MET A 152 11.37 -17.42 2.42
C MET A 152 11.14 -16.33 3.48
N ALA A 153 11.59 -15.08 3.23
CA ALA A 153 11.39 -13.97 4.15
C ALA A 153 9.90 -13.69 4.43
N LEU A 154 9.06 -13.79 3.41
CA LEU A 154 7.62 -13.59 3.51
C LEU A 154 6.92 -14.71 4.29
N GLU A 155 7.32 -15.97 4.07
CA GLU A 155 6.80 -17.14 4.78
C GLU A 155 7.22 -17.10 6.24
N ALA A 156 8.50 -16.90 6.54
CA ALA A 156 9.03 -16.80 7.90
C ALA A 156 8.40 -15.64 8.69
N TYR A 157 8.23 -14.47 8.06
CA TYR A 157 7.50 -13.33 8.65
C TYR A 157 6.07 -13.73 9.02
N SER A 158 5.36 -14.43 8.12
CA SER A 158 4.00 -14.91 8.37
C SER A 158 3.93 -15.89 9.52
N ASP A 159 4.90 -16.80 9.62
CA ASP A 159 5.01 -17.77 10.72
C ASP A 159 5.26 -17.07 12.06
N GLY A 160 6.09 -16.03 12.08
CA GLY A 160 6.31 -15.20 13.26
C GLY A 160 5.05 -14.49 13.74
N VAL A 161 4.29 -13.88 12.81
CA VAL A 161 2.98 -13.27 13.13
C VAL A 161 2.04 -14.32 13.71
N ASN A 162 1.98 -15.50 13.12
CA ASN A 162 1.12 -16.59 13.58
C ASN A 162 1.53 -17.15 14.94
N ALA A 163 2.84 -17.21 15.20
CA ALA A 163 3.35 -17.62 16.51
C ALA A 163 2.87 -16.65 17.61
N TYR A 164 2.87 -15.34 17.33
CA TYR A 164 2.31 -14.36 18.26
C TYR A 164 0.79 -14.52 18.41
N ILE A 165 0.02 -14.61 17.31
CA ILE A 165 -1.43 -14.83 17.35
C ILE A 165 -1.78 -16.07 18.17
N GLY A 166 -1.03 -17.17 17.98
CA GLY A 166 -1.23 -18.43 18.69
C GLY A 166 -0.93 -18.38 20.19
N SER A 167 -0.09 -17.43 20.63
CA SER A 167 0.25 -17.23 22.04
C SER A 167 -0.81 -16.40 22.79
N LEU A 168 -1.74 -15.72 22.10
CA LEU A 168 -2.69 -14.80 22.70
C LEU A 168 -3.80 -15.51 23.48
N SER A 169 -3.88 -15.24 24.77
CA SER A 169 -5.07 -15.50 25.58
C SER A 169 -6.11 -14.38 25.41
N GLU A 170 -7.37 -14.61 25.88
CA GLU A 170 -8.41 -13.56 25.91
C GLU A 170 -7.95 -12.29 26.64
N ARG A 171 -7.17 -12.45 27.69
CA ARG A 171 -6.62 -11.33 28.48
C ARG A 171 -5.67 -10.46 27.64
N GLN A 172 -4.83 -11.07 26.82
CA GLN A 172 -3.78 -10.43 26.04
C GLN A 172 -4.25 -9.87 24.68
N LEU A 173 -5.50 -10.18 24.27
CA LEU A 173 -6.05 -9.62 23.02
C LEU A 173 -5.96 -8.08 23.03
N PRO A 174 -5.51 -7.45 21.95
CA PRO A 174 -5.63 -6.01 21.76
C PRO A 174 -7.07 -5.51 21.98
N LEU A 175 -7.19 -4.28 22.47
CA LEU A 175 -8.47 -3.70 22.88
C LEU A 175 -9.51 -3.72 21.77
N GLU A 176 -9.11 -3.47 20.55
CA GLU A 176 -9.97 -3.40 19.36
C GLU A 176 -10.69 -4.72 19.11
N TYR A 177 -10.03 -5.86 19.29
CA TYR A 177 -10.67 -7.19 19.16
C TYR A 177 -11.75 -7.41 20.22
N LYS A 178 -11.52 -6.94 21.44
CA LYS A 178 -12.48 -6.99 22.55
C LYS A 178 -13.69 -6.09 22.26
N LEU A 179 -13.45 -4.86 21.80
CA LEU A 179 -14.49 -3.88 21.43
C LEU A 179 -15.34 -4.38 20.25
N LEU A 180 -14.72 -4.94 19.22
CA LEU A 180 -15.39 -5.38 18.01
C LEU A 180 -15.88 -6.82 18.11
N ASN A 181 -15.57 -7.52 19.21
CA ASN A 181 -16.00 -8.88 19.51
C ASN A 181 -15.70 -9.87 18.38
N TYR A 182 -14.40 -9.97 18.02
CA TYR A 182 -13.89 -10.99 17.13
C TYR A 182 -12.43 -11.33 17.51
N ARG A 183 -11.84 -12.33 16.86
CA ARG A 183 -10.47 -12.76 17.09
C ARG A 183 -9.62 -12.55 15.84
N PRO A 184 -8.30 -12.31 16.00
CA PRO A 184 -7.40 -12.25 14.86
C PRO A 184 -7.43 -13.58 14.11
N GLU A 185 -7.40 -13.48 12.79
CA GLU A 185 -7.27 -14.63 11.91
C GLU A 185 -5.79 -14.91 11.59
N PRO A 186 -5.43 -16.14 11.20
CA PRO A 186 -4.07 -16.45 10.79
C PRO A 186 -3.57 -15.50 9.70
N TRP A 187 -2.31 -15.07 9.85
CA TRP A 187 -1.63 -14.30 8.83
C TRP A 187 -1.16 -15.23 7.71
N THR A 188 -1.39 -14.82 6.48
CA THR A 188 -0.94 -15.53 5.29
C THR A 188 -0.09 -14.62 4.42
N PRO A 189 0.86 -15.13 3.64
CA PRO A 189 1.72 -14.33 2.78
C PRO A 189 0.99 -13.38 1.84
N ILE A 190 -0.19 -13.72 1.36
CA ILE A 190 -1.02 -12.84 0.51
C ILE A 190 -1.50 -11.59 1.25
N LYS A 191 -1.59 -11.60 2.58
CA LYS A 191 -1.93 -10.40 3.36
C LYS A 191 -0.86 -9.33 3.24
N SER A 192 0.42 -9.70 3.15
CA SER A 192 1.50 -8.75 2.86
C SER A 192 1.39 -8.16 1.44
N ALA A 193 0.96 -8.96 0.46
CA ALA A 193 0.63 -8.43 -0.86
C ALA A 193 -0.59 -7.49 -0.84
N LEU A 194 -1.62 -7.80 -0.05
CA LEU A 194 -2.77 -6.88 0.17
C LEU A 194 -2.34 -5.58 0.84
N PHE A 195 -1.44 -5.63 1.80
CA PHE A 195 -0.85 -4.44 2.41
C PHE A 195 -0.15 -3.56 1.35
N LEU A 196 0.66 -4.16 0.49
CA LEU A 196 1.29 -3.45 -0.64
C LEU A 196 0.25 -2.80 -1.57
N LYS A 197 -0.90 -3.48 -1.82
CA LYS A 197 -1.99 -2.89 -2.62
C LYS A 197 -2.69 -1.75 -1.89
N ASN A 198 -2.81 -1.82 -0.56
CA ASN A 198 -3.26 -0.68 0.24
C ASN A 198 -2.34 0.54 0.05
N MET A 199 -1.02 0.34 0.10
CA MET A 199 -0.05 1.41 -0.16
C MET A 199 -0.15 1.94 -1.60
N SER A 200 -0.31 1.05 -2.58
CA SER A 200 -0.54 1.45 -3.98
C SER A 200 -1.84 2.24 -4.13
N PHE A 201 -2.90 1.88 -3.40
CA PHE A 201 -4.15 2.61 -3.38
C PHE A 201 -3.97 4.02 -2.80
N VAL A 202 -3.29 4.15 -1.69
CA VAL A 202 -3.05 5.46 -1.03
C VAL A 202 -2.18 6.38 -1.91
N LEU A 203 -1.14 5.84 -2.56
CA LEU A 203 -0.10 6.64 -3.22
C LEU A 203 -0.26 6.75 -4.74
N ALA A 204 -0.99 5.83 -5.39
CA ALA A 204 -1.02 5.70 -6.85
C ALA A 204 -2.42 5.38 -7.43
N SER A 205 -3.51 5.64 -6.70
CA SER A 205 -4.88 5.52 -7.23
C SER A 205 -5.53 6.87 -7.55
N GLY A 206 -4.82 7.97 -7.30
CA GLY A 206 -5.31 9.31 -7.61
C GLY A 206 -5.26 9.57 -9.11
N THR A 207 -6.39 10.06 -9.67
CA THR A 207 -6.48 10.49 -11.07
C THR A 207 -7.43 11.67 -11.16
N ASP A 208 -7.12 12.60 -12.05
CA ASP A 208 -7.96 13.74 -12.37
C ASP A 208 -8.76 13.54 -13.68
N ASP A 209 -8.71 12.37 -14.30
CA ASP A 209 -9.27 12.07 -15.63
C ASP A 209 -10.72 12.51 -15.76
N LEU A 210 -11.58 12.12 -14.82
CA LEU A 210 -13.00 12.48 -14.82
C LEU A 210 -13.19 14.00 -14.68
N LYS A 211 -12.44 14.64 -13.78
CA LYS A 211 -12.45 16.09 -13.54
C LYS A 211 -12.01 16.83 -14.80
N MET A 212 -10.90 16.43 -15.38
CA MET A 212 -10.33 17.06 -16.56
C MET A 212 -11.21 16.86 -17.81
N THR A 213 -11.82 15.68 -17.96
CA THR A 213 -12.79 15.42 -19.03
C THR A 213 -14.04 16.32 -18.88
N ASN A 214 -14.53 16.52 -17.66
CA ASN A 214 -15.65 17.41 -17.40
C ASN A 214 -15.29 18.89 -17.68
N ILE A 215 -14.08 19.31 -17.35
CA ILE A 215 -13.56 20.65 -17.68
C ILE A 215 -13.44 20.82 -19.19
N LEU A 216 -12.82 19.85 -19.88
CA LEU A 216 -12.69 19.85 -21.33
C LEU A 216 -14.06 19.97 -22.03
N ARG A 217 -15.03 19.18 -21.58
CA ARG A 217 -16.38 19.18 -22.13
C ARG A 217 -17.12 20.49 -21.89
N LYS A 218 -16.94 21.13 -20.73
CA LYS A 218 -17.66 22.35 -20.35
C LYS A 218 -17.04 23.61 -20.95
N TYR A 219 -15.72 23.70 -21.02
CA TYR A 219 -15.00 24.92 -21.32
C TYR A 219 -14.15 24.86 -22.60
N GLY A 220 -14.01 23.68 -23.21
CA GLY A 220 -13.15 23.46 -24.36
C GLY A 220 -11.68 23.25 -24.03
N ARG A 221 -10.91 22.86 -25.05
CA ARG A 221 -9.49 22.47 -24.90
C ARG A 221 -8.62 23.66 -24.51
N GLU A 222 -8.78 24.80 -25.14
CA GLU A 222 -7.95 25.99 -24.89
C GLU A 222 -7.99 26.41 -23.42
N VAL A 223 -9.21 26.51 -22.84
CA VAL A 223 -9.39 26.85 -21.43
C VAL A 223 -8.83 25.74 -20.50
N ALA A 224 -9.02 24.48 -20.84
CA ALA A 224 -8.51 23.36 -20.04
C ALA A 224 -6.98 23.33 -20.03
N GLU A 225 -6.31 23.62 -21.13
CA GLU A 225 -4.86 23.65 -21.23
C GLU A 225 -4.24 24.90 -20.57
N ASP A 226 -4.92 26.04 -20.62
CA ASP A 226 -4.52 27.29 -19.96
C ASP A 226 -4.59 27.18 -18.43
N LEU A 227 -5.71 26.67 -17.90
CA LEU A 227 -5.90 26.51 -16.45
C LEU A 227 -5.09 25.34 -15.85
N PHE A 228 -4.84 24.31 -16.63
CA PHE A 228 -4.14 23.09 -16.20
C PHE A 228 -3.05 22.70 -17.18
N PRO A 229 -1.96 23.48 -17.25
CA PRO A 229 -0.84 23.19 -18.14
C PRO A 229 -0.17 21.86 -17.77
N ASN A 230 0.37 21.15 -18.76
CA ASN A 230 1.04 19.87 -18.54
C ASN A 230 2.36 20.01 -17.78
N TYR A 231 2.97 21.18 -17.85
CA TYR A 231 4.19 21.51 -17.11
C TYR A 231 4.14 22.99 -16.67
N PRO A 232 4.20 23.26 -15.35
CA PRO A 232 4.20 24.63 -14.83
C PRO A 232 5.46 25.40 -15.23
N PHE A 233 5.31 26.65 -15.59
CA PHE A 233 6.37 27.50 -16.16
C PHE A 233 7.58 27.71 -15.24
N GLN A 234 7.44 27.58 -13.93
CA GLN A 234 8.50 27.85 -12.94
C GLN A 234 8.89 26.62 -12.13
N GLU A 235 8.58 25.42 -12.60
CA GLU A 235 8.92 24.19 -11.88
C GLU A 235 10.40 23.87 -11.99
N SER A 236 11.03 23.50 -10.85
CA SER A 236 12.36 22.92 -10.83
C SER A 236 12.24 21.40 -10.73
N PRO A 237 12.52 20.64 -11.78
CA PRO A 237 12.35 19.19 -11.77
C PRO A 237 13.34 18.50 -10.84
N ILE A 238 12.97 17.27 -10.41
CA ILE A 238 13.83 16.43 -9.57
C ILE A 238 15.17 16.17 -10.26
N ILE A 239 15.11 15.71 -11.52
CA ILE A 239 16.30 15.53 -12.37
C ILE A 239 16.62 16.85 -13.03
N PRO A 240 17.81 17.42 -12.80
CA PRO A 240 18.18 18.73 -13.34
C PRO A 240 18.07 18.79 -14.87
N VAL A 241 17.58 19.91 -15.39
CA VAL A 241 17.51 20.16 -16.83
C VAL A 241 18.89 19.99 -17.47
N GLY A 242 18.94 19.29 -18.60
CA GLY A 242 20.19 18.99 -19.30
C GLY A 242 21.05 17.90 -18.67
N SER A 243 20.51 17.14 -17.70
CA SER A 243 21.19 15.93 -17.20
C SER A 243 21.43 14.95 -18.35
N PRO A 244 22.64 14.37 -18.47
CA PRO A 244 22.95 13.45 -19.55
C PRO A 244 22.12 12.16 -19.40
N VAL A 245 21.61 11.66 -20.52
CA VAL A 245 20.94 10.36 -20.63
C VAL A 245 21.79 9.42 -21.48
N ASP A 246 21.91 8.17 -21.08
CA ASP A 246 22.71 7.13 -21.74
C ASP A 246 21.88 6.16 -22.59
N PHE A 247 20.64 6.55 -22.91
CA PHE A 247 19.71 5.74 -23.67
C PHE A 247 19.06 6.52 -24.82
N LYS A 248 18.57 5.77 -25.83
CA LYS A 248 17.72 6.33 -26.89
C LYS A 248 16.26 6.29 -26.44
N PRO A 249 15.56 7.43 -26.35
CA PRO A 249 14.16 7.49 -25.93
C PRO A 249 13.26 6.59 -26.78
N VAL A 250 12.28 5.95 -26.14
CA VAL A 250 11.23 5.19 -26.83
C VAL A 250 10.32 6.18 -27.56
N PRO A 251 9.94 5.94 -28.83
CA PRO A 251 9.02 6.82 -29.54
C PRO A 251 7.68 6.96 -28.80
N ILE A 252 7.19 8.19 -28.68
CA ILE A 252 5.86 8.48 -28.12
C ILE A 252 4.80 7.95 -29.10
N PRO A 253 3.83 7.13 -28.66
CA PRO A 253 2.73 6.67 -29.50
C PRO A 253 1.86 7.82 -30.04
N ALA A 254 1.27 7.63 -31.22
CA ALA A 254 0.32 8.59 -31.77
C ALA A 254 -0.92 8.71 -30.86
N ALA A 255 -1.34 9.93 -30.58
CA ALA A 255 -2.54 10.16 -29.79
C ALA A 255 -3.81 9.77 -30.59
N PRO A 256 -4.83 9.17 -29.93
CA PRO A 256 -6.14 8.99 -30.55
C PRO A 256 -6.77 10.36 -30.89
N ALA A 257 -7.54 10.39 -31.96
CA ALA A 257 -8.01 11.66 -32.54
C ALA A 257 -8.98 12.47 -31.67
N ASP A 258 -9.67 11.85 -30.70
CA ASP A 258 -10.71 12.51 -29.91
C ASP A 258 -10.74 12.03 -28.45
N PHE A 259 -10.76 13.01 -27.53
CA PHE A 259 -10.95 12.82 -26.08
C PHE A 259 -12.28 13.40 -25.59
N THR A 260 -13.17 13.84 -26.50
CA THR A 260 -14.43 14.53 -26.15
C THR A 260 -15.57 13.54 -25.91
N GLY A 261 -16.49 13.87 -25.04
CA GLY A 261 -17.78 13.20 -24.91
C GLY A 261 -17.92 12.17 -23.77
N LEU A 262 -16.88 11.87 -23.01
CA LEU A 262 -16.86 10.73 -22.06
C LEU A 262 -17.17 11.07 -20.60
N GLY A 263 -17.32 12.34 -20.23
CA GLY A 263 -17.47 12.76 -18.84
C GLY A 263 -18.91 12.90 -18.34
N SER A 264 -19.10 12.79 -17.04
CA SER A 264 -20.33 13.15 -16.33
C SER A 264 -20.06 14.25 -15.29
N SER A 265 -21.08 15.07 -14.98
CA SER A 265 -20.95 16.16 -14.01
C SER A 265 -20.95 15.62 -12.57
N MET A 266 -19.77 15.34 -12.03
CA MET A 266 -19.59 14.97 -10.62
C MET A 266 -18.49 15.84 -10.02
N SER A 267 -18.62 16.21 -8.73
CA SER A 267 -17.58 16.91 -8.00
C SER A 267 -16.48 15.93 -7.59
N THR A 268 -15.23 16.37 -7.61
CA THR A 268 -14.09 15.60 -7.12
C THR A 268 -13.66 16.13 -5.76
N PRO A 269 -13.29 15.27 -4.80
CA PRO A 269 -12.64 15.70 -3.57
C PRO A 269 -11.30 16.39 -3.88
N GLU A 270 -10.99 17.46 -3.19
CA GLU A 270 -9.65 18.06 -3.24
C GLU A 270 -8.65 17.17 -2.51
N LYS A 271 -7.40 17.17 -2.99
CA LYS A 271 -6.30 16.51 -2.29
C LYS A 271 -6.01 17.28 -1.00
N ASP A 272 -5.72 16.56 0.10
CA ASP A 272 -5.24 17.18 1.32
C ASP A 272 -3.86 17.83 1.06
N PRO A 273 -3.73 19.16 1.21
CA PRO A 273 -2.47 19.86 0.94
C PRO A 273 -1.34 19.50 1.92
N ASN A 274 -1.67 18.84 3.04
CA ASN A 274 -0.68 18.43 4.05
C ASN A 274 -0.04 17.07 3.74
N ILE A 275 -0.51 16.35 2.72
CA ILE A 275 0.07 15.07 2.29
C ILE A 275 1.12 15.33 1.22
N GLY A 276 2.34 14.88 1.50
CA GLY A 276 3.48 15.00 0.61
C GLY A 276 4.66 14.21 1.16
N SER A 277 5.87 14.49 0.70
CA SER A 277 7.10 13.89 1.24
C SER A 277 8.31 14.68 0.79
N ASN A 278 9.37 14.69 1.61
CA ASN A 278 10.66 15.24 1.23
C ASN A 278 11.75 14.19 1.33
N ASN A 279 12.69 14.20 0.40
CA ASN A 279 13.97 13.54 0.57
C ASN A 279 15.09 14.35 -0.08
N TRP A 280 16.29 14.16 0.40
CA TRP A 280 17.47 14.73 -0.21
C TRP A 280 18.73 13.98 0.21
N SER A 281 19.77 14.08 -0.62
CA SER A 281 21.11 13.65 -0.28
C SER A 281 22.12 14.70 -0.74
N VAL A 282 23.09 15.00 0.12
CA VAL A 282 24.15 15.98 -0.10
C VAL A 282 25.49 15.27 -0.19
N SER A 283 26.29 15.61 -1.19
CA SER A 283 27.62 15.05 -1.42
C SER A 283 28.60 15.43 -0.30
N GLY A 284 29.57 14.56 -0.02
CA GLY A 284 30.58 14.74 1.01
C GLY A 284 31.43 16.03 0.87
N ASN A 285 31.56 16.58 -0.34
CA ASN A 285 32.24 17.85 -0.55
C ASN A 285 31.50 19.07 0.05
N LYS A 286 30.25 18.90 0.48
CA LYS A 286 29.42 19.93 1.13
C LYS A 286 29.18 19.66 2.62
N THR A 287 29.84 18.66 3.18
CA THR A 287 29.68 18.24 4.59
C THR A 287 30.98 18.40 5.35
N VAL A 288 30.88 18.57 6.66
CA VAL A 288 32.07 18.67 7.53
C VAL A 288 32.79 17.32 7.65
N SER A 289 32.03 16.22 7.61
CA SER A 289 32.58 14.86 7.71
C SER A 289 33.31 14.38 6.45
N GLY A 290 33.09 15.03 5.31
CA GLY A 290 33.54 14.54 4.01
C GLY A 290 32.73 13.37 3.46
N LEU A 291 31.70 12.91 4.19
CA LEU A 291 30.78 11.84 3.78
C LEU A 291 29.42 12.40 3.42
N PRO A 292 28.68 11.78 2.49
CA PRO A 292 27.31 12.17 2.17
C PRO A 292 26.37 12.15 3.38
N ILE A 293 25.37 13.02 3.34
CA ILE A 293 24.25 13.04 4.29
C ILE A 293 22.96 12.82 3.51
N LEU A 294 22.11 11.93 4.01
CA LEU A 294 20.77 11.65 3.47
C LEU A 294 19.71 11.95 4.52
N ALA A 295 18.62 12.59 4.10
CA ALA A 295 17.41 12.73 4.91
C ALA A 295 16.16 12.33 4.11
N ASN A 296 15.18 11.79 4.81
CA ASN A 296 13.90 11.41 4.23
C ASN A 296 12.77 11.67 5.24
N ASP A 297 11.70 12.30 4.78
CA ASP A 297 10.56 12.75 5.58
C ASP A 297 9.24 12.51 4.83
N PRO A 298 8.65 11.30 4.94
CA PRO A 298 7.36 10.98 4.30
C PRO A 298 6.20 11.58 5.10
N HIS A 299 5.43 12.49 4.50
CA HIS A 299 4.24 13.10 5.09
C HIS A 299 2.99 12.31 4.73
N LEU A 300 2.79 11.17 5.37
CA LEU A 300 1.55 10.39 5.26
C LEU A 300 0.54 10.87 6.32
N THR A 301 -0.70 10.37 6.25
CA THR A 301 -1.71 10.71 7.25
C THR A 301 -1.22 10.39 8.66
N LEU A 302 -1.24 11.39 9.54
CA LEU A 302 -0.89 11.19 10.95
C LEU A 302 -1.91 10.26 11.61
N SER A 303 -1.43 9.16 12.16
CA SER A 303 -2.23 8.16 12.85
C SER A 303 -1.52 7.64 14.10
N LEU A 304 -2.29 7.12 15.02
CA LEU A 304 -1.78 6.43 16.21
C LEU A 304 -2.43 5.04 16.27
N PRO A 305 -1.64 3.97 16.17
CA PRO A 305 -0.19 3.96 15.97
C PRO A 305 0.23 4.46 14.58
N SER A 306 1.51 4.91 14.48
CA SER A 306 2.12 5.30 13.22
C SER A 306 2.16 4.14 12.22
N ILE A 307 2.14 4.46 10.92
CA ILE A 307 2.38 3.47 9.86
C ILE A 307 3.82 2.93 9.89
N TRP A 308 4.75 3.68 10.45
CA TRP A 308 6.16 3.31 10.56
C TRP A 308 6.45 2.58 11.88
N TYR A 309 7.30 1.56 11.81
CA TYR A 309 7.79 0.82 12.96
C TYR A 309 9.30 0.63 12.82
N GLN A 310 10.09 1.26 13.70
CA GLN A 310 11.54 1.20 13.65
C GLN A 310 12.07 -0.14 14.14
N MET A 311 13.14 -0.64 13.50
CA MET A 311 13.77 -1.90 13.87
C MET A 311 15.20 -1.97 13.33
N GLN A 312 16.08 -2.66 14.06
CA GLN A 312 17.34 -3.16 13.52
C GLN A 312 17.25 -4.66 13.28
N LEU A 313 17.73 -5.11 12.12
CA LEU A 313 17.75 -6.50 11.71
C LEU A 313 19.20 -6.92 11.44
N VAL A 314 19.71 -7.89 12.21
CA VAL A 314 21.09 -8.38 12.12
C VAL A 314 21.11 -9.89 11.94
N ALA A 315 21.71 -10.35 10.84
CA ALA A 315 22.03 -11.76 10.57
C ALA A 315 23.27 -11.83 9.66
N PRO A 316 23.85 -13.01 9.39
CA PRO A 316 24.94 -13.13 8.44
C PRO A 316 24.60 -12.48 7.07
N GLY A 317 25.38 -11.49 6.67
CA GLY A 317 25.19 -10.76 5.40
C GLY A 317 24.18 -9.61 5.45
N VAL A 318 23.53 -9.32 6.57
CA VAL A 318 22.65 -8.18 6.77
C VAL A 318 22.88 -7.55 8.15
N ASN A 319 22.95 -6.24 8.18
CA ASN A 319 22.85 -5.40 9.37
C ASN A 319 22.24 -4.08 8.93
N VAL A 320 20.95 -3.94 9.12
CA VAL A 320 20.15 -2.83 8.61
C VAL A 320 19.31 -2.23 9.72
N TYR A 321 19.25 -0.90 9.77
CA TYR A 321 18.41 -0.14 10.70
C TYR A 321 17.50 0.81 9.94
N GLY A 322 16.28 0.96 10.38
CA GLY A 322 15.36 1.95 9.82
C GLY A 322 13.88 1.66 10.10
N SER A 323 13.04 2.25 9.27
CA SER A 323 11.60 2.14 9.37
C SER A 323 11.08 0.98 8.53
N THR A 324 10.37 0.08 9.18
CA THR A 324 9.60 -1.01 8.57
C THR A 324 8.13 -0.59 8.42
N MET A 325 7.36 -1.36 7.67
CA MET A 325 5.91 -1.20 7.59
C MET A 325 5.22 -2.43 8.16
N PRO A 326 4.39 -2.30 9.22
CA PRO A 326 3.65 -3.42 9.79
C PRO A 326 2.79 -4.14 8.76
N GLY A 327 3.14 -5.39 8.48
CA GLY A 327 2.50 -6.22 7.45
C GLY A 327 3.46 -6.74 6.37
N THR A 328 4.71 -6.26 6.32
CA THR A 328 5.73 -6.73 5.37
C THR A 328 7.08 -6.94 6.05
N PRO A 329 7.87 -7.93 5.61
CA PRO A 329 9.27 -8.05 6.03
C PRO A 329 10.14 -6.94 5.43
N ASN A 330 11.35 -6.80 5.94
CA ASN A 330 12.42 -5.87 5.56
C ASN A 330 12.26 -4.44 6.11
N VAL A 331 13.35 -3.69 6.06
CA VAL A 331 13.40 -2.25 6.29
C VAL A 331 13.11 -1.54 4.96
N ILE A 332 12.14 -0.64 4.98
CA ILE A 332 11.66 0.08 3.78
C ILE A 332 12.45 1.38 3.55
N ILE A 333 12.70 2.14 4.61
CA ILE A 333 13.52 3.34 4.62
C ILE A 333 14.58 3.16 5.68
N GLY A 334 15.86 3.30 5.34
CA GLY A 334 16.90 3.08 6.32
C GLY A 334 18.30 3.09 5.76
N PHE A 335 19.20 2.46 6.51
CA PHE A 335 20.61 2.36 6.16
C PHE A 335 21.22 1.07 6.70
N ASN A 336 22.28 0.66 6.05
CA ASN A 336 23.19 -0.36 6.54
C ASN A 336 24.61 0.22 6.68
N LYS A 337 25.59 -0.62 6.87
CA LYS A 337 27.01 -0.19 7.01
C LYS A 337 27.52 0.62 5.80
N ASN A 338 26.99 0.38 4.61
CA ASN A 338 27.58 0.87 3.36
C ASN A 338 26.71 1.94 2.68
N VAL A 339 25.40 1.81 2.75
CA VAL A 339 24.47 2.64 2.00
C VAL A 339 23.28 3.08 2.86
N ALA A 340 22.68 4.22 2.48
CA ALA A 340 21.42 4.71 2.99
C ALA A 340 20.45 4.97 1.82
N TRP A 341 19.17 4.76 2.05
CA TRP A 341 18.12 5.02 1.07
C TRP A 341 16.84 5.55 1.72
N GLY A 342 16.08 6.28 0.93
CA GLY A 342 14.77 6.80 1.32
C GLY A 342 13.86 6.93 0.12
N VAL A 343 12.56 7.16 0.36
CA VAL A 343 11.57 7.22 -0.70
C VAL A 343 10.60 8.38 -0.51
N THR A 344 10.17 8.99 -1.64
CA THR A 344 9.04 9.91 -1.70
C THR A 344 8.12 9.54 -2.85
N ASN A 345 6.83 9.88 -2.76
CA ASN A 345 5.88 9.55 -3.82
C ASN A 345 6.19 10.34 -5.10
N VAL A 346 6.20 9.65 -6.25
CA VAL A 346 6.36 10.28 -7.57
C VAL A 346 5.10 11.02 -8.00
N GLY A 347 3.92 10.51 -7.64
CA GLY A 347 2.65 11.06 -8.12
C GLY A 347 2.42 10.88 -9.61
N SER A 348 3.13 9.92 -10.25
CA SER A 348 2.95 9.63 -11.66
C SER A 348 1.58 9.05 -11.97
N ASP A 349 1.09 9.37 -13.16
CA ASP A 349 -0.16 8.85 -13.68
C ASP A 349 0.02 7.43 -14.23
N VAL A 350 -0.38 6.46 -13.42
CA VAL A 350 -0.26 5.01 -13.66
C VAL A 350 -1.60 4.28 -13.59
N LEU A 351 -2.69 5.05 -13.72
CA LEU A 351 -4.06 4.59 -13.67
C LEU A 351 -4.90 5.34 -14.70
N ASP A 352 -5.60 4.62 -15.57
CA ASP A 352 -6.47 5.19 -16.60
C ASP A 352 -7.85 4.53 -16.61
N TRP A 353 -8.86 5.30 -17.02
CA TRP A 353 -10.25 4.87 -17.12
C TRP A 353 -10.68 4.76 -18.57
N TYR A 354 -11.18 3.57 -18.95
CA TYR A 354 -11.59 3.23 -20.31
C TYR A 354 -13.10 3.02 -20.38
N GLN A 355 -13.81 3.84 -21.16
CA GLN A 355 -15.23 3.66 -21.37
C GLN A 355 -15.52 2.31 -22.06
N VAL A 356 -16.42 1.52 -21.49
CA VAL A 356 -16.76 0.18 -22.01
C VAL A 356 -18.08 0.21 -22.76
N LYS A 357 -18.06 -0.28 -24.00
CA LYS A 357 -19.26 -0.53 -24.80
C LYS A 357 -19.62 -2.01 -24.74
N PHE A 358 -20.52 -2.39 -23.84
CA PHE A 358 -21.07 -3.74 -23.80
C PHE A 358 -22.03 -3.99 -24.95
N LYS A 359 -22.11 -5.26 -25.41
CA LYS A 359 -22.99 -5.69 -26.48
C LYS A 359 -24.46 -5.61 -26.07
N ASP A 360 -24.76 -6.10 -24.88
CA ASP A 360 -26.09 -6.20 -24.32
C ASP A 360 -26.07 -6.22 -22.78
N ALA A 361 -27.24 -6.42 -22.18
CA ALA A 361 -27.41 -6.44 -20.74
C ALA A 361 -26.71 -7.61 -20.03
N SER A 362 -26.34 -8.68 -20.75
CA SER A 362 -25.59 -9.82 -20.18
C SER A 362 -24.13 -9.46 -19.84
N LYS A 363 -23.59 -8.43 -20.50
CA LYS A 363 -22.21 -7.93 -20.33
C LYS A 363 -21.14 -9.00 -20.62
N GLN A 364 -21.50 -10.05 -21.34
CA GLN A 364 -20.56 -11.15 -21.69
C GLN A 364 -19.60 -10.77 -22.79
N GLU A 365 -19.91 -9.72 -23.60
CA GLU A 365 -19.06 -9.21 -24.65
C GLU A 365 -19.01 -7.69 -24.64
N TYR A 366 -17.85 -7.14 -24.99
CA TYR A 366 -17.61 -5.71 -25.16
C TYR A 366 -16.91 -5.44 -26.49
N TRP A 367 -17.17 -4.26 -27.05
CA TRP A 367 -16.59 -3.84 -28.32
C TRP A 367 -15.20 -3.27 -28.14
N HIS A 368 -14.23 -3.74 -28.93
CA HIS A 368 -12.88 -3.20 -28.96
C HIS A 368 -12.22 -3.52 -30.29
N ASP A 369 -11.61 -2.52 -30.91
CA ASP A 369 -10.83 -2.63 -32.15
C ASP A 369 -11.54 -3.43 -33.25
N GLY A 370 -12.76 -2.98 -33.61
CA GLY A 370 -13.55 -3.57 -34.69
C GLY A 370 -14.20 -4.92 -34.41
N LYS A 371 -14.11 -5.45 -33.18
CA LYS A 371 -14.67 -6.78 -32.83
C LYS A 371 -15.25 -6.87 -31.42
N TRP A 372 -16.16 -7.81 -31.22
CA TRP A 372 -16.65 -8.19 -29.90
C TRP A 372 -15.63 -9.10 -29.20
N LYS A 373 -15.17 -8.69 -28.02
CA LYS A 373 -14.29 -9.48 -27.13
C LYS A 373 -15.11 -9.99 -25.93
N LYS A 374 -14.80 -11.18 -25.43
CA LYS A 374 -15.44 -11.74 -24.24
C LYS A 374 -14.95 -11.02 -22.97
N THR A 375 -15.85 -10.75 -22.04
CA THR A 375 -15.49 -10.36 -20.68
C THR A 375 -15.07 -11.59 -19.87
N THR A 376 -14.22 -11.38 -18.87
CA THR A 376 -14.00 -12.34 -17.78
C THR A 376 -14.84 -11.91 -16.59
N MET A 377 -15.47 -12.86 -15.90
CA MET A 377 -16.28 -12.58 -14.71
C MET A 377 -15.57 -13.11 -13.48
N ARG A 378 -15.51 -12.28 -12.44
CA ARG A 378 -15.06 -12.68 -11.13
C ARG A 378 -16.22 -12.57 -10.15
N ILE A 379 -16.58 -13.70 -9.53
CA ILE A 379 -17.62 -13.77 -8.51
C ILE A 379 -16.97 -13.57 -7.15
N GLU A 380 -17.39 -12.56 -6.42
CA GLU A 380 -16.90 -12.20 -5.09
C GLU A 380 -17.97 -12.45 -4.04
N THR A 381 -17.60 -13.12 -2.95
CA THR A 381 -18.49 -13.36 -1.81
C THR A 381 -18.04 -12.47 -0.64
N PHE A 382 -18.98 -11.74 -0.08
CA PHE A 382 -18.80 -10.85 1.05
C PHE A 382 -19.49 -11.43 2.27
N LYS A 383 -18.71 -11.75 3.29
CA LYS A 383 -19.25 -12.10 4.60
C LYS A 383 -19.66 -10.84 5.33
N VAL A 384 -20.88 -10.82 5.85
CA VAL A 384 -21.42 -9.65 6.55
C VAL A 384 -21.81 -10.03 7.96
N LYS A 385 -21.14 -9.45 8.97
CA LYS A 385 -21.42 -9.74 10.38
C LYS A 385 -22.90 -9.57 10.69
N GLY A 386 -23.54 -10.62 11.19
CA GLY A 386 -24.97 -10.62 11.58
C GLY A 386 -25.96 -10.69 10.41
N LYS A 387 -25.50 -10.95 9.19
CA LYS A 387 -26.34 -11.08 7.98
C LYS A 387 -25.93 -12.32 7.17
N LYS A 388 -26.70 -12.59 6.11
CA LYS A 388 -26.31 -13.57 5.09
C LYS A 388 -25.21 -13.00 4.22
N ASP A 389 -24.38 -13.88 3.68
CA ASP A 389 -23.36 -13.53 2.72
C ASP A 389 -23.99 -12.86 1.49
N MET A 390 -23.28 -11.88 0.95
CA MET A 390 -23.66 -11.17 -0.27
C MET A 390 -22.72 -11.60 -1.39
N VAL A 391 -23.24 -11.68 -2.61
CA VAL A 391 -22.47 -12.02 -3.81
C VAL A 391 -22.51 -10.86 -4.78
N ASP A 392 -21.36 -10.52 -5.36
CA ASP A 392 -21.21 -9.54 -6.43
C ASP A 392 -20.46 -10.15 -7.61
N THR A 393 -20.75 -9.68 -8.82
CA THR A 393 -20.06 -10.12 -10.05
C THR A 393 -19.33 -8.95 -10.67
N ILE A 394 -18.01 -9.02 -10.73
CA ILE A 394 -17.16 -8.02 -11.34
C ILE A 394 -16.81 -8.44 -12.76
N PHE A 395 -17.12 -7.60 -13.75
CA PHE A 395 -16.79 -7.83 -15.16
C PHE A 395 -15.41 -7.25 -15.44
N PHE A 396 -14.57 -8.03 -16.10
CA PHE A 396 -13.24 -7.60 -16.52
C PHE A 396 -13.17 -7.53 -18.04
N THR A 397 -12.65 -6.41 -18.54
CA THR A 397 -12.16 -6.28 -19.91
C THR A 397 -10.65 -6.53 -19.95
N HIS A 398 -10.00 -6.41 -21.10
CA HIS A 398 -8.53 -6.46 -21.19
C HIS A 398 -7.86 -5.25 -20.52
N HIS A 399 -8.58 -4.14 -20.31
CA HIS A 399 -8.09 -3.01 -19.54
C HIS A 399 -8.07 -3.33 -18.02
N GLY A 400 -9.04 -4.13 -17.54
CA GLY A 400 -9.19 -4.48 -16.14
C GLY A 400 -10.66 -4.50 -15.68
N PRO A 401 -10.93 -4.38 -14.37
CA PRO A 401 -12.28 -4.44 -13.82
C PRO A 401 -13.13 -3.22 -14.20
N VAL A 402 -14.42 -3.45 -14.47
CA VAL A 402 -15.43 -2.40 -14.57
C VAL A 402 -15.93 -2.10 -13.17
N VAL A 403 -15.47 -1.00 -12.57
CA VAL A 403 -15.69 -0.71 -11.15
C VAL A 403 -17.15 -0.41 -10.83
N TYR A 404 -17.82 0.37 -11.68
CA TYR A 404 -19.26 0.64 -11.59
C TYR A 404 -19.90 0.60 -12.98
N LEU A 405 -21.06 -0.03 -13.06
CA LEU A 405 -21.88 -0.01 -14.26
C LEU A 405 -22.55 1.36 -14.43
N SER A 406 -22.95 1.71 -15.65
CA SER A 406 -23.47 3.04 -15.99
C SER A 406 -24.69 3.50 -15.18
N HIS A 407 -25.46 2.56 -14.61
CA HIS A 407 -26.66 2.84 -13.81
C HIS A 407 -26.41 2.81 -12.30
N GLU A 408 -25.19 2.49 -11.85
CA GLU A 408 -24.86 2.40 -10.43
C GLU A 408 -24.42 3.76 -9.86
N LYS A 409 -24.58 3.90 -8.54
CA LYS A 409 -24.06 5.04 -7.79
C LYS A 409 -22.70 4.71 -7.21
N PRO A 410 -21.62 5.41 -7.58
CA PRO A 410 -20.31 5.14 -7.07
C PRO A 410 -20.17 5.51 -5.58
N PHE A 411 -19.35 4.74 -4.86
CA PHE A 411 -19.00 5.00 -3.46
C PHE A 411 -18.21 6.32 -3.31
N ARG A 412 -17.35 6.60 -4.29
CA ARG A 412 -16.60 7.86 -4.37
C ARG A 412 -16.98 8.60 -5.64
N SER A 413 -17.24 9.90 -5.53
CA SER A 413 -17.74 10.74 -6.63
C SER A 413 -16.74 10.94 -7.78
N ASN A 414 -15.45 10.69 -7.55
CA ASN A 414 -14.40 10.79 -8.57
C ASN A 414 -14.21 9.51 -9.40
N ILE A 415 -15.01 8.46 -9.18
CA ILE A 415 -14.94 7.22 -9.94
C ILE A 415 -15.95 7.25 -11.08
N PRO A 416 -15.53 7.15 -12.35
CA PRO A 416 -16.45 7.18 -13.48
C PRO A 416 -17.25 5.86 -13.58
N VAL A 417 -18.54 5.98 -13.89
CA VAL A 417 -19.41 4.82 -14.13
C VAL A 417 -19.31 4.35 -15.58
N GLY A 418 -19.44 3.04 -15.83
CA GLY A 418 -19.35 2.47 -17.17
C GLY A 418 -17.93 2.39 -17.74
N HIS A 419 -16.91 2.51 -16.87
CA HIS A 419 -15.51 2.48 -17.27
C HIS A 419 -14.77 1.31 -16.64
N ALA A 420 -13.86 0.71 -17.40
CA ALA A 420 -12.89 -0.25 -16.91
C ALA A 420 -11.64 0.49 -16.39
N LEU A 421 -11.06 -0.05 -15.33
CA LEU A 421 -9.87 0.49 -14.69
C LEU A 421 -8.62 -0.23 -15.21
N ARG A 422 -7.70 0.50 -15.85
CA ARG A 422 -6.34 0.05 -16.12
C ARG A 422 -5.40 0.66 -15.09
N TRP A 423 -4.76 -0.16 -14.25
CA TRP A 423 -3.95 0.30 -13.13
C TRP A 423 -2.69 -0.54 -12.97
N ILE A 424 -1.55 0.11 -12.79
CA ILE A 424 -0.26 -0.56 -12.62
C ILE A 424 -0.25 -1.54 -11.44
N ALA A 425 -1.03 -1.29 -10.40
CA ALA A 425 -1.13 -2.18 -9.25
C ALA A 425 -1.77 -3.54 -9.56
N HIS A 426 -2.37 -3.71 -10.75
CA HIS A 426 -2.87 -4.99 -11.24
C HIS A 426 -1.79 -5.83 -11.94
N GLU A 427 -0.61 -5.28 -12.16
CA GLU A 427 0.51 -6.01 -12.78
C GLU A 427 1.21 -6.93 -11.77
N LYS A 428 1.83 -7.98 -12.29
CA LYS A 428 2.72 -8.84 -11.53
C LYS A 428 3.95 -8.06 -11.10
N SER A 429 4.37 -8.18 -9.82
CA SER A 429 5.40 -7.33 -9.25
C SER A 429 6.21 -8.03 -8.14
N GLN A 430 7.39 -7.50 -7.81
CA GLN A 430 8.37 -8.12 -6.92
C GLN A 430 8.97 -7.12 -5.90
N GLU A 431 8.19 -6.17 -5.40
CA GLU A 431 8.67 -5.10 -4.52
C GLU A 431 9.39 -5.60 -3.27
N LEU A 432 9.01 -6.75 -2.73
CA LEU A 432 9.70 -7.35 -1.57
C LEU A 432 11.15 -7.74 -1.90
N THR A 433 11.41 -8.23 -3.12
CA THR A 433 12.77 -8.51 -3.59
C THR A 433 13.62 -7.23 -3.61
N THR A 434 13.02 -6.08 -3.99
CA THR A 434 13.71 -4.80 -3.94
C THR A 434 14.22 -4.49 -2.54
N PHE A 435 13.36 -4.54 -1.52
CA PHE A 435 13.77 -4.21 -0.15
C PHE A 435 14.68 -5.27 0.45
N TYR A 436 14.48 -6.55 0.15
CA TYR A 436 15.41 -7.60 0.56
C TYR A 436 16.83 -7.33 0.05
N GLN A 437 16.98 -6.91 -1.20
CA GLN A 437 18.28 -6.58 -1.80
C GLN A 437 18.83 -5.23 -1.30
N LEU A 438 17.99 -4.19 -1.15
CA LEU A 438 18.43 -2.90 -0.60
C LEU A 438 18.99 -3.05 0.82
N ASN A 439 18.36 -3.88 1.66
CA ASN A 439 18.84 -4.12 3.01
C ASN A 439 20.26 -4.72 3.05
N ARG A 440 20.72 -5.30 1.93
CA ARG A 440 22.02 -5.96 1.74
C ARG A 440 22.95 -5.25 0.76
N ALA A 441 22.49 -4.14 0.16
CA ALA A 441 23.24 -3.38 -0.83
C ALA A 441 24.54 -2.83 -0.22
N LYS A 442 25.63 -2.83 -1.00
CA LYS A 442 26.96 -2.36 -0.59
C LYS A 442 27.40 -1.09 -1.29
N ASN A 443 26.85 -0.82 -2.47
CA ASN A 443 27.24 0.27 -3.35
C ASN A 443 26.08 0.68 -4.27
N TYR A 444 26.35 1.62 -5.18
CA TYR A 444 25.38 2.12 -6.14
C TYR A 444 24.87 1.04 -7.12
N GLU A 445 25.72 0.12 -7.56
CA GLU A 445 25.31 -0.93 -8.51
C GLU A 445 24.34 -1.95 -7.85
N ASP A 446 24.57 -2.31 -6.59
CA ASP A 446 23.65 -3.14 -5.82
C ASP A 446 22.29 -2.43 -5.63
N TYR A 447 22.31 -1.14 -5.30
CA TYR A 447 21.11 -0.30 -5.21
C TYR A 447 20.36 -0.27 -6.55
N LYS A 448 21.02 0.05 -7.65
CA LYS A 448 20.44 0.07 -8.99
C LYS A 448 19.82 -1.28 -9.38
N LYS A 449 20.53 -2.38 -9.09
CA LYS A 449 20.02 -3.74 -9.32
C LYS A 449 18.77 -4.01 -8.49
N ALA A 450 18.73 -3.65 -7.23
CA ALA A 450 17.57 -3.84 -6.37
C ALA A 450 16.34 -3.12 -6.93
N LEU A 451 16.49 -1.91 -7.47
CA LEU A 451 15.40 -1.14 -8.05
C LEU A 451 14.76 -1.80 -9.28
N THR A 452 15.44 -2.71 -9.97
CA THR A 452 14.87 -3.40 -11.15
C THR A 452 13.66 -4.28 -10.83
N PHE A 453 13.46 -4.65 -9.58
CA PHE A 453 12.34 -5.47 -9.11
C PHE A 453 11.12 -4.64 -8.67
N TYR A 454 11.25 -3.32 -8.60
CA TYR A 454 10.21 -2.44 -8.08
C TYR A 454 9.27 -1.95 -9.18
N SER A 455 7.96 -2.10 -8.98
CA SER A 455 6.94 -1.70 -9.95
C SER A 455 6.01 -0.60 -9.45
N ALA A 456 5.42 -0.74 -8.26
CA ALA A 456 4.38 0.16 -7.75
C ALA A 456 4.26 0.12 -6.21
N PRO A 457 3.87 1.25 -5.59
CA PRO A 457 3.67 2.58 -6.15
C PRO A 457 4.99 3.24 -6.58
N ALA A 458 5.00 4.04 -7.64
CA ALA A 458 6.23 4.69 -8.10
C ALA A 458 6.79 5.64 -7.02
N GLN A 459 8.11 5.54 -6.77
CA GLN A 459 8.79 6.29 -5.72
C GLN A 459 10.06 6.97 -6.24
N ASN A 460 10.38 8.12 -5.70
CA ASN A 460 11.68 8.77 -5.86
C ASN A 460 12.63 8.16 -4.82
N PHE A 461 13.44 7.22 -5.24
CA PHE A 461 14.44 6.59 -4.40
C PHE A 461 15.68 7.49 -4.31
N VAL A 462 15.96 8.03 -3.13
CA VAL A 462 17.19 8.74 -2.83
C VAL A 462 18.23 7.76 -2.28
N PHE A 463 19.48 7.99 -2.58
CA PHE A 463 20.61 7.11 -2.23
C PHE A 463 21.82 7.92 -1.76
N ALA A 464 22.56 7.35 -0.81
CA ALA A 464 23.90 7.77 -0.43
C ALA A 464 24.74 6.55 -0.06
N SER A 465 26.06 6.60 -0.30
CA SER A 465 27.00 5.55 0.10
C SER A 465 28.18 6.09 0.89
N ASN A 466 28.82 5.22 1.67
CA ASN A 466 30.09 5.54 2.34
C ASN A 466 31.27 5.66 1.36
N GLU A 467 31.10 5.31 0.09
CA GLU A 467 32.06 5.54 -1.00
C GLU A 467 31.99 6.96 -1.55
N GLY A 468 30.99 7.75 -1.12
CA GLY A 468 30.83 9.16 -1.51
C GLY A 468 29.75 9.42 -2.55
N ASP A 469 29.13 8.39 -3.10
CA ASP A 469 28.07 8.52 -4.11
C ASP A 469 26.76 9.01 -3.52
N ILE A 470 26.09 9.88 -4.28
CA ILE A 470 24.70 10.29 -4.07
C ILE A 470 23.90 10.09 -5.36
N ALA A 471 22.66 9.61 -5.25
CA ALA A 471 21.80 9.41 -6.42
C ALA A 471 20.33 9.61 -6.11
N LEU A 472 19.55 9.78 -7.16
CA LEU A 472 18.10 9.72 -7.10
C LEU A 472 17.57 9.03 -8.36
N TRP A 473 16.66 8.04 -8.17
CA TRP A 473 15.90 7.37 -9.22
C TRP A 473 14.42 7.60 -9.01
N VAL A 474 13.76 8.10 -10.04
CA VAL A 474 12.31 8.09 -10.14
C VAL A 474 11.90 6.69 -10.60
N ASN A 475 11.61 5.81 -9.65
CA ASN A 475 11.51 4.39 -9.92
C ASN A 475 10.08 3.86 -9.81
N GLY A 476 9.74 3.01 -10.76
CA GLY A 476 8.45 2.36 -10.91
C GLY A 476 8.30 1.80 -12.32
N LYS A 477 7.20 1.12 -12.57
CA LYS A 477 6.83 0.64 -13.90
C LYS A 477 5.87 1.64 -14.53
N PHE A 478 6.34 2.37 -15.53
CA PHE A 478 5.56 3.42 -16.19
C PHE A 478 4.98 2.94 -17.51
N PRO A 479 3.66 3.17 -17.76
CA PRO A 479 3.05 2.82 -19.03
C PRO A 479 3.55 3.74 -20.15
N LEU A 480 3.74 3.18 -21.34
CA LEU A 480 4.03 3.93 -22.54
C LEU A 480 2.70 4.48 -23.09
N LYS A 481 2.50 5.76 -22.92
CA LYS A 481 1.27 6.50 -23.26
C LYS A 481 1.51 7.46 -24.42
N SER A 482 0.45 7.79 -25.15
CA SER A 482 0.46 8.90 -26.10
C SER A 482 0.36 10.25 -25.37
N LYS A 483 0.66 11.33 -26.07
CA LYS A 483 0.53 12.70 -25.52
C LYS A 483 -0.93 12.94 -25.09
N LEU A 484 -1.14 13.46 -23.89
CA LEU A 484 -2.43 13.72 -23.23
C LEU A 484 -3.21 12.46 -22.78
N GLN A 485 -2.77 11.27 -23.10
CA GLN A 485 -3.31 10.04 -22.50
C GLN A 485 -3.01 10.06 -21.01
N GLY A 486 -4.04 9.76 -20.18
CA GLY A 486 -3.93 9.87 -18.72
C GLY A 486 -4.35 11.24 -18.15
N LYS A 487 -4.68 12.22 -19.00
CA LYS A 487 -5.29 13.49 -18.56
C LYS A 487 -6.82 13.46 -18.64
N TYR A 488 -7.38 12.58 -19.48
CA TYR A 488 -8.79 12.46 -19.77
C TYR A 488 -9.25 11.01 -19.76
N LEU A 489 -10.58 10.82 -19.57
CA LEU A 489 -11.18 9.50 -19.78
C LEU A 489 -10.94 9.04 -21.23
N LEU A 490 -10.74 7.72 -21.40
CA LEU A 490 -10.35 7.12 -22.66
C LEU A 490 -11.48 6.31 -23.29
N ASP A 491 -11.51 6.27 -24.62
CA ASP A 491 -12.41 5.41 -25.39
C ASP A 491 -11.87 3.97 -25.41
N GLY A 492 -12.45 3.08 -24.62
CA GLY A 492 -12.07 1.68 -24.55
C GLY A 492 -12.44 0.86 -25.79
N THR A 493 -13.08 1.48 -26.80
CA THR A 493 -13.37 0.79 -28.08
C THR A 493 -12.24 0.92 -29.10
N ASN A 494 -11.25 1.78 -28.84
CA ASN A 494 -10.16 2.13 -29.75
C ASN A 494 -8.81 1.64 -29.22
N ALA A 495 -8.15 0.75 -29.94
CA ALA A 495 -6.82 0.23 -29.59
C ALA A 495 -5.72 1.30 -29.54
N ALA A 496 -5.87 2.43 -30.25
CA ALA A 496 -4.92 3.55 -30.16
C ALA A 496 -4.94 4.24 -28.78
N ALA A 497 -6.00 4.06 -28.00
CA ALA A 497 -6.10 4.55 -26.61
C ALA A 497 -5.49 3.57 -25.59
N ASP A 498 -5.15 2.35 -25.95
CA ASP A 498 -4.55 1.38 -25.05
C ASP A 498 -3.12 1.80 -24.66
N TRP A 499 -2.65 1.35 -23.49
CA TRP A 499 -1.23 1.43 -23.17
C TRP A 499 -0.41 0.61 -24.18
N GLN A 500 0.55 1.24 -24.82
CA GLN A 500 1.38 0.63 -25.86
C GLN A 500 2.59 -0.12 -25.27
N GLY A 501 2.44 -0.68 -24.10
CA GLY A 501 3.49 -1.34 -23.33
C GLY A 501 3.99 -0.49 -22.16
N PHE A 502 5.26 -0.66 -21.84
CA PHE A 502 5.89 0.03 -20.70
C PHE A 502 7.21 0.67 -21.12
N ILE A 503 7.55 1.78 -20.47
CA ILE A 503 8.86 2.40 -20.60
C ILE A 503 9.89 1.45 -19.99
N PRO A 504 11.02 1.16 -20.67
CA PRO A 504 12.12 0.39 -20.07
C PRO A 504 12.60 1.04 -18.79
N GLN A 505 12.76 0.28 -17.72
CA GLN A 505 13.12 0.85 -16.42
C GLN A 505 14.46 1.60 -16.45
N ALA A 506 15.41 1.17 -17.27
CA ALA A 506 16.67 1.89 -17.47
C ALA A 506 16.48 3.33 -18.02
N HIS A 507 15.29 3.62 -18.58
CA HIS A 507 14.93 4.96 -19.05
C HIS A 507 14.20 5.80 -17.99
N ASN A 508 13.94 5.24 -16.80
CA ASN A 508 13.34 6.02 -15.73
C ASN A 508 14.26 7.20 -15.35
N PRO A 509 13.69 8.37 -15.05
CA PRO A 509 14.50 9.54 -14.72
C PRO A 509 15.43 9.28 -13.52
N HIS A 510 16.72 9.54 -13.70
CA HIS A 510 17.71 9.31 -12.65
C HIS A 510 18.92 10.25 -12.79
N VAL A 511 19.65 10.40 -11.71
CA VAL A 511 20.90 11.13 -11.67
C VAL A 511 21.83 10.54 -10.62
N LEU A 512 23.11 10.42 -10.99
CA LEU A 512 24.22 10.01 -10.12
C LEU A 512 25.23 11.16 -10.03
N ASN A 513 25.64 11.52 -8.82
CA ASN A 513 26.69 12.49 -8.52
C ASN A 513 26.58 13.82 -9.33
N PRO A 514 25.41 14.51 -9.28
CA PRO A 514 25.25 15.72 -10.07
C PRO A 514 26.23 16.81 -9.64
N VAL A 515 26.69 17.64 -10.60
CA VAL A 515 27.66 18.73 -10.37
C VAL A 515 27.20 19.69 -9.26
N ARG A 516 25.89 19.89 -9.09
CA ARG A 516 25.35 20.74 -8.00
C ARG A 516 25.64 20.19 -6.60
N GLY A 517 26.08 18.91 -6.48
CA GLY A 517 26.46 18.25 -5.24
C GLY A 517 25.30 17.92 -4.29
N PHE A 518 24.09 17.85 -4.80
CA PHE A 518 22.92 17.36 -4.06
C PHE A 518 21.83 16.84 -5.01
N VAL A 519 20.98 15.98 -4.49
CA VAL A 519 19.73 15.51 -5.09
C VAL A 519 18.58 15.73 -4.11
N SER A 520 17.37 16.01 -4.60
CA SER A 520 16.21 16.24 -3.73
C SER A 520 14.90 16.02 -4.43
N SER A 521 13.88 15.61 -3.67
CA SER A 521 12.48 15.56 -4.07
C SER A 521 11.59 16.14 -2.98
N ALA A 522 10.65 16.97 -3.40
CA ALA A 522 9.51 17.44 -2.61
C ALA A 522 8.19 17.17 -3.37
N ASN A 523 8.11 16.02 -4.05
CA ASN A 523 7.01 15.58 -4.91
C ASN A 523 6.76 16.46 -6.14
N GLN A 524 7.71 17.30 -6.55
CA GLN A 524 7.65 18.07 -7.80
C GLN A 524 7.82 17.15 -9.02
N PHE A 525 7.64 17.70 -10.23
CA PHE A 525 7.83 16.95 -11.48
C PHE A 525 9.20 16.28 -11.55
N SER A 526 9.21 15.07 -12.09
CA SER A 526 10.43 14.25 -12.19
C SER A 526 11.46 14.88 -13.15
N THR A 527 10.99 15.40 -14.28
CA THR A 527 11.81 15.96 -15.37
C THR A 527 11.12 17.14 -16.01
N ASP A 528 11.86 17.91 -16.79
CA ASP A 528 11.28 18.85 -17.76
C ASP A 528 10.84 18.11 -19.04
N PRO A 529 10.10 18.79 -19.95
CA PRO A 529 9.59 18.18 -21.18
C PRO A 529 10.65 17.74 -22.21
N SER A 530 11.93 18.03 -22.00
CA SER A 530 13.02 17.63 -22.91
C SER A 530 13.61 16.26 -22.61
N TYR A 531 13.27 15.67 -21.48
CA TYR A 531 13.74 14.35 -21.04
C TYR A 531 13.19 13.21 -21.88
#